data_8f90e52869350947b52706a9c9e026b2
#
_entry.id   8f90e52869350947b52706a9c9e026b2
#
_cell.length_a   1.000
_cell.length_b   1.000
_cell.length_c   1.000
_cell.angle_alpha   90.00
_cell.angle_beta   90.00
_cell.angle_gamma   90.00
#
_symmetry.space_group_name_H-M   'P 1'
#
loop_
_entity.id
_entity.type
_entity.pdbx_description
1 polymer ?
#
loop_
_entity_poly.entity_id
_entity_poly.type
_entity_poly.pdbx_seq_one_letter_code
_entity_poly.pdbx_strand_id
1 'polypeptide(L)'
;MRRLCNNRVCALLATALIVTVTPGHAAKPAGSGDAFDDPNAIRVLLAPNLETTLSSQMNGTITELRATLGKPVARNAVLAELNCAEVRARADVAKAELNMARQNLNAKRSLRELKAAGDIEVAMSATEVEKAQGALSLANAQLSYCRVSAPFGGRVAKVYVKPYQTVSAGTPILDLVSDGALKVRLNVPSALLAKLKQGARIDI
;
A
#
# COMPACT_ATOMS: atom_id res chain seq x y z
N MET A 1 -1.43 -18.10 57.21
CA MET A 1 -0.72 -19.07 58.11
C MET A 1 0.71 -19.08 57.61
N ARG A 2 1.57 -18.39 58.36
CA ARG A 2 2.56 -18.88 59.34
C ARG A 2 3.57 -19.81 58.64
N ARG A 3 4.75 -19.34 58.59
CA ARG A 3 6.02 -19.40 59.38
C ARG A 3 7.06 -20.22 58.58
N LEU A 4 8.34 -20.13 58.60
CA LEU A 4 9.32 -19.54 59.54
C LEU A 4 10.69 -19.47 58.84
N CYS A 5 11.38 -18.41 59.19
CA CYS A 5 12.83 -18.27 59.26
C CYS A 5 13.57 -19.54 59.70
N ASN A 6 14.75 -19.84 59.14
CA ASN A 6 15.84 -20.23 60.03
C ASN A 6 17.23 -19.81 59.51
N ASN A 7 17.84 -19.11 60.35
CA ASN A 7 19.16 -18.52 60.39
C ASN A 7 20.12 -19.54 61.00
N ARG A 8 21.31 -19.73 60.44
CA ARG A 8 22.57 -20.07 61.17
C ARG A 8 23.70 -20.24 60.14
N VAL A 9 24.53 -19.24 60.03
CA VAL A 9 25.88 -19.21 60.57
C VAL A 9 26.76 -20.41 60.14
N CYS A 10 27.72 -20.19 59.28
CA CYS A 10 29.07 -20.71 59.48
C CYS A 10 30.09 -19.80 58.79
N ALA A 11 31.07 -19.51 59.52
CA ALA A 11 32.14 -18.54 59.32
C ALA A 11 33.33 -19.07 58.57
N LEU A 12 34.11 -18.18 57.98
CA LEU A 12 35.56 -18.22 57.78
C LEU A 12 36.15 -19.28 56.81
N LEU A 13 36.60 -18.77 55.64
CA LEU A 13 38.00 -18.96 55.25
C LEU A 13 38.34 -17.91 54.17
N ALA A 14 39.09 -16.91 54.60
CA ALA A 14 39.73 -15.93 53.74
C ALA A 14 40.96 -16.57 53.09
N THR A 15 40.89 -16.84 51.81
CA THR A 15 42.07 -17.08 50.97
C THR A 15 42.21 -15.91 50.00
N ALA A 16 43.16 -15.04 50.30
CA ALA A 16 43.57 -13.94 49.43
C ALA A 16 44.17 -14.46 48.14
N LEU A 17 43.45 -14.40 47.05
CA LEU A 17 43.97 -14.64 45.70
C LEU A 17 44.47 -13.30 45.17
N ILE A 18 45.79 -13.09 45.19
CA ILE A 18 46.45 -11.96 44.52
C ILE A 18 46.31 -12.17 43.00
N VAL A 19 45.34 -11.49 42.39
CA VAL A 19 45.21 -11.38 40.95
C VAL A 19 46.19 -10.31 40.45
N THR A 20 47.30 -10.73 39.90
CA THR A 20 48.21 -9.84 39.17
C THR A 20 47.51 -9.36 37.89
N VAL A 21 47.05 -8.08 37.94
CA VAL A 21 46.53 -7.41 36.75
C VAL A 21 47.71 -7.08 35.84
N THR A 22 47.89 -7.85 34.75
CA THR A 22 48.75 -7.45 33.64
C THR A 22 48.09 -6.31 32.89
N PRO A 23 48.76 -5.17 32.60
CA PRO A 23 48.20 -4.10 31.79
C PRO A 23 48.04 -4.64 30.36
N GLY A 24 46.82 -5.02 30.00
CA GLY A 24 46.47 -5.33 28.63
C GLY A 24 46.74 -4.11 27.79
N HIS A 25 47.61 -4.23 26.80
CA HIS A 25 47.73 -3.24 25.73
C HIS A 25 46.36 -3.07 25.07
N ALA A 26 45.71 -1.93 25.29
CA ALA A 26 44.55 -1.53 24.52
C ALA A 26 45.01 -1.43 23.06
N ALA A 27 44.67 -2.42 22.27
CA ALA A 27 44.76 -2.31 20.81
C ALA A 27 43.90 -1.11 20.44
N LYS A 28 44.55 -0.06 19.95
CA LYS A 28 43.91 1.07 19.30
C LYS A 28 42.97 0.51 18.25
N PRO A 29 41.64 0.78 18.30
CA PRO A 29 40.77 0.34 17.22
C PRO A 29 41.35 0.93 15.95
N ALA A 30 41.67 0.07 14.98
CA ALA A 30 41.98 0.49 13.62
C ALA A 30 40.82 1.38 13.19
N GLY A 31 41.12 2.65 12.97
CA GLY A 31 40.13 3.61 12.55
C GLY A 31 39.46 3.03 11.28
N SER A 32 38.18 2.74 11.39
CA SER A 32 37.30 2.71 10.24
C SER A 32 37.37 4.13 9.69
N GLY A 33 38.31 4.39 8.82
CA GLY A 33 38.37 5.64 8.06
C GLY A 33 37.02 5.76 7.37
N ASP A 34 36.29 6.79 7.78
CA ASP A 34 35.02 7.14 7.19
C ASP A 34 35.27 7.44 5.71
N ALA A 35 35.15 6.40 4.87
CA ALA A 35 35.18 6.52 3.41
C ALA A 35 34.02 7.39 2.90
N PHE A 36 33.22 7.95 3.81
CA PHE A 36 32.06 8.78 3.52
C PHE A 36 32.31 10.28 3.65
N ASP A 37 33.50 10.71 4.04
CA ASP A 37 33.80 12.12 4.36
C ASP A 37 34.69 12.83 3.32
N ASP A 38 34.82 12.25 2.12
CA ASP A 38 35.44 12.94 1.01
C ASP A 38 34.49 14.02 0.46
N PRO A 39 34.79 15.32 0.63
CA PRO A 39 33.93 16.41 0.14
C PRO A 39 33.79 16.42 -1.40
N ASN A 40 34.64 15.70 -2.12
CA ASN A 40 34.56 15.53 -3.56
C ASN A 40 33.93 14.24 -4.02
N ALA A 41 33.50 13.36 -3.09
CA ALA A 41 32.83 12.11 -3.43
C ALA A 41 31.45 12.40 -4.06
N ILE A 42 31.23 11.93 -5.26
CA ILE A 42 29.92 11.96 -5.91
C ILE A 42 29.06 10.84 -5.31
N ARG A 43 28.08 11.22 -4.51
CA ARG A 43 27.14 10.25 -3.94
C ARG A 43 26.07 9.89 -4.96
N VAL A 44 25.98 8.61 -5.28
CA VAL A 44 25.01 8.05 -6.23
C VAL A 44 23.91 7.36 -5.44
N LEU A 45 22.67 7.77 -5.66
CA LEU A 45 21.48 7.12 -5.12
C LEU A 45 20.70 6.47 -6.27
N LEU A 46 20.56 5.16 -6.20
CA LEU A 46 19.69 4.41 -7.11
C LEU A 46 18.27 4.41 -6.55
N ALA A 47 17.32 4.87 -7.33
CA ALA A 47 15.89 4.89 -6.98
C ALA A 47 15.07 4.16 -8.06
N PRO A 48 13.97 3.51 -7.70
CA PRO A 48 13.07 2.91 -8.69
C PRO A 48 12.47 4.00 -9.58
N ASN A 49 12.16 3.65 -10.83
CA ASN A 49 11.53 4.60 -11.76
C ASN A 49 10.12 5.00 -11.30
N LEU A 50 9.35 4.01 -10.80
CA LEU A 50 8.02 4.21 -10.24
C LEU A 50 7.99 3.64 -8.83
N GLU A 51 7.45 4.42 -7.91
CA GLU A 51 7.19 4.04 -6.53
C GLU A 51 5.84 4.62 -6.14
N THR A 52 5.00 3.84 -5.49
CA THR A 52 3.68 4.29 -5.03
C THR A 52 3.28 3.58 -3.75
N THR A 53 2.63 4.34 -2.86
CA THR A 53 1.93 3.79 -1.71
C THR A 53 0.48 3.54 -2.09
N LEU A 54 0.06 2.29 -2.05
CA LEU A 54 -1.34 1.91 -2.26
C LEU A 54 -2.09 2.01 -0.93
N SER A 55 -3.15 2.81 -0.92
CA SER A 55 -4.00 3.04 0.25
C SER A 55 -5.40 2.52 0.02
N SER A 56 -6.12 2.22 1.10
CA SER A 56 -7.54 1.88 1.03
C SER A 56 -8.35 3.07 0.52
N GLN A 57 -9.28 2.83 -0.40
CA GLN A 57 -10.18 3.86 -0.90
C GLN A 57 -11.53 3.88 -0.15
N MET A 58 -11.74 2.93 0.77
CA MET A 58 -12.96 2.81 1.57
C MET A 58 -12.66 2.30 2.98
N ASN A 59 -13.65 2.43 3.86
CA ASN A 59 -13.63 1.82 5.18
C ASN A 59 -14.02 0.35 5.07
N GLY A 60 -13.33 -0.53 5.78
CA GLY A 60 -13.67 -1.96 5.79
C GLY A 60 -12.62 -2.81 6.49
N THR A 61 -12.90 -4.11 6.59
CA THR A 61 -11.97 -5.09 7.13
C THR A 61 -11.31 -5.84 5.99
N ILE A 62 -10.00 -6.01 6.04
CA ILE A 62 -9.24 -6.80 5.06
C ILE A 62 -9.61 -8.27 5.24
N THR A 63 -10.19 -8.87 4.21
CA THR A 63 -10.53 -10.30 4.20
C THR A 63 -9.36 -11.14 3.71
N GLU A 64 -8.63 -10.64 2.72
CA GLU A 64 -7.48 -11.34 2.15
C GLU A 64 -6.35 -10.35 1.83
N LEU A 65 -5.13 -10.72 2.18
CA LEU A 65 -3.91 -9.99 1.84
C LEU A 65 -2.96 -10.92 1.10
N ARG A 66 -2.86 -10.73 -0.22
CA ARG A 66 -2.00 -11.55 -1.11
C ARG A 66 -0.62 -10.95 -1.28
N ALA A 67 -0.46 -9.69 -0.88
CA ALA A 67 0.81 -9.00 -0.94
C ALA A 67 1.77 -9.54 0.11
N THR A 68 2.94 -9.99 -0.34
CA THR A 68 4.04 -10.44 0.53
C THR A 68 5.27 -9.60 0.23
N LEU A 69 5.95 -9.14 1.29
CA LEU A 69 7.19 -8.37 1.18
C LEU A 69 8.20 -9.04 0.24
N GLY A 70 8.78 -8.29 -0.67
CA GLY A 70 9.80 -8.74 -1.61
C GLY A 70 9.29 -9.56 -2.80
N LYS A 71 8.02 -9.98 -2.84
CA LYS A 71 7.47 -10.75 -3.97
C LYS A 71 7.18 -9.87 -5.18
N PRO A 72 7.45 -10.37 -6.40
CA PRO A 72 7.05 -9.71 -7.63
C PRO A 72 5.53 -9.79 -7.81
N VAL A 73 4.94 -8.75 -8.38
CA VAL A 73 3.52 -8.65 -8.70
C VAL A 73 3.33 -8.12 -10.11
N ALA A 74 2.37 -8.69 -10.83
CA ALA A 74 2.00 -8.23 -12.16
C ALA A 74 1.07 -7.01 -12.10
N ARG A 75 1.03 -6.22 -13.16
CA ARG A 75 0.04 -5.15 -13.31
C ARG A 75 -1.38 -5.71 -13.19
N ASN A 76 -2.27 -5.00 -12.51
CA ASN A 76 -3.65 -5.36 -12.19
C ASN A 76 -3.80 -6.60 -11.29
N ALA A 77 -2.73 -7.16 -10.73
CA ALA A 77 -2.83 -8.20 -9.71
C ALA A 77 -3.52 -7.66 -8.45
N VAL A 78 -4.47 -8.43 -7.92
CA VAL A 78 -5.16 -8.07 -6.66
C VAL A 78 -4.23 -8.37 -5.49
N LEU A 79 -3.93 -7.35 -4.70
CA LEU A 79 -2.97 -7.38 -3.59
C LEU A 79 -3.66 -7.47 -2.23
N ALA A 80 -4.84 -6.85 -2.10
CA ALA A 80 -5.68 -6.95 -0.92
C ALA A 80 -7.16 -6.91 -1.31
N GLU A 81 -7.98 -7.62 -0.55
CA GLU A 81 -9.44 -7.60 -0.67
C GLU A 81 -10.06 -7.18 0.66
N LEU A 82 -11.06 -6.29 0.60
CA LEU A 82 -11.84 -5.85 1.74
C LEU A 82 -13.19 -6.57 1.79
N ASN A 83 -13.80 -6.65 2.96
CA ASN A 83 -15.17 -7.13 3.08
C ASN A 83 -16.15 -6.15 2.42
N CYS A 84 -16.84 -6.62 1.40
CA CYS A 84 -17.69 -5.81 0.55
C CYS A 84 -19.12 -6.31 0.44
N ALA A 85 -19.58 -7.07 1.42
CA ALA A 85 -20.94 -7.62 1.41
C ALA A 85 -22.00 -6.52 1.25
N GLU A 86 -21.87 -5.42 2.00
CA GLU A 86 -22.78 -4.27 1.94
C GLU A 86 -22.73 -3.55 0.59
N VAL A 87 -21.51 -3.26 0.10
CA VAL A 87 -21.33 -2.54 -1.18
C VAL A 87 -21.84 -3.38 -2.35
N ARG A 88 -21.64 -4.70 -2.29
CA ARG A 88 -22.18 -5.62 -3.29
C ARG A 88 -23.72 -5.64 -3.28
N ALA A 89 -24.33 -5.71 -2.10
CA ALA A 89 -25.77 -5.64 -1.98
C ALA A 89 -26.33 -4.33 -2.55
N ARG A 90 -25.67 -3.19 -2.32
CA ARG A 90 -26.05 -1.90 -2.92
C ARG A 90 -25.97 -1.92 -4.45
N ALA A 91 -24.94 -2.54 -5.02
CA ALA A 91 -24.81 -2.69 -6.48
C ALA A 91 -25.90 -3.59 -7.05
N ASP A 92 -26.27 -4.65 -6.34
CA ASP A 92 -27.37 -5.54 -6.75
C ASP A 92 -28.73 -4.84 -6.71
N VAL A 93 -28.99 -3.98 -5.70
CA VAL A 93 -30.20 -3.14 -5.62
C VAL A 93 -30.22 -2.17 -6.80
N ALA A 94 -29.16 -1.43 -7.06
CA ALA A 94 -29.09 -0.48 -8.18
C ALA A 94 -29.29 -1.18 -9.53
N LYS A 95 -28.80 -2.42 -9.67
CA LYS A 95 -29.03 -3.25 -10.87
C LYS A 95 -30.51 -3.63 -11.02
N ALA A 96 -31.17 -3.98 -9.92
CA ALA A 96 -32.61 -4.30 -9.94
C ALA A 96 -33.45 -3.07 -10.30
N GLU A 97 -33.12 -1.89 -9.77
CA GLU A 97 -33.76 -0.60 -10.10
C GLU A 97 -33.62 -0.28 -11.58
N LEU A 98 -32.43 -0.45 -12.16
CA LEU A 98 -32.22 -0.27 -13.60
C LEU A 98 -33.07 -1.23 -14.43
N ASN A 99 -33.17 -2.49 -14.03
CA ASN A 99 -34.01 -3.47 -14.73
C ASN A 99 -35.48 -3.09 -14.67
N MET A 100 -35.98 -2.61 -13.51
CA MET A 100 -37.34 -2.11 -13.35
C MET A 100 -37.59 -0.87 -14.24
N ALA A 101 -36.67 0.09 -14.26
CA ALA A 101 -36.79 1.27 -15.10
C ALA A 101 -36.84 0.90 -16.59
N ARG A 102 -36.02 -0.06 -17.04
CA ARG A 102 -36.04 -0.56 -18.43
C ARG A 102 -37.35 -1.26 -18.79
N GLN A 103 -37.90 -2.06 -17.87
CA GLN A 103 -39.21 -2.73 -18.10
C GLN A 103 -40.31 -1.67 -18.21
N ASN A 104 -40.31 -0.65 -17.32
CA ASN A 104 -41.28 0.44 -17.39
C ASN A 104 -41.19 1.21 -18.73
N LEU A 105 -39.98 1.57 -19.16
CA LEU A 105 -39.79 2.19 -20.47
C LEU A 105 -40.34 1.33 -21.62
N ASN A 106 -40.07 0.04 -21.60
CA ASN A 106 -40.58 -0.88 -22.63
C ASN A 106 -42.12 -0.92 -22.62
N ALA A 107 -42.72 -1.02 -21.43
CA ALA A 107 -44.20 -0.96 -21.30
C ALA A 107 -44.77 0.36 -21.83
N LYS A 108 -44.16 1.50 -21.49
CA LYS A 108 -44.61 2.82 -22.01
C LYS A 108 -44.44 2.93 -23.51
N ARG A 109 -43.40 2.37 -24.11
CA ARG A 109 -43.22 2.30 -25.59
C ARG A 109 -44.32 1.50 -26.24
N SER A 110 -44.66 0.30 -25.70
CA SER A 110 -45.75 -0.51 -26.26
C SER A 110 -47.11 0.18 -26.15
N LEU A 111 -47.39 0.85 -25.01
CA LEU A 111 -48.60 1.65 -24.83
C LEU A 111 -48.66 2.82 -25.81
N ARG A 112 -47.55 3.46 -26.16
CA ARG A 112 -47.49 4.53 -27.16
C ARG A 112 -47.84 3.97 -28.55
N GLU A 113 -47.35 2.80 -28.90
CA GLU A 113 -47.70 2.14 -30.18
C GLU A 113 -49.21 1.90 -30.28
N LEU A 114 -49.89 1.61 -29.18
CA LEU A 114 -51.32 1.48 -29.06
C LEU A 114 -52.07 2.83 -28.88
N LYS A 115 -51.34 3.95 -28.97
CA LYS A 115 -51.86 5.34 -28.72
C LYS A 115 -52.41 5.54 -27.31
N ALA A 116 -52.01 4.71 -26.35
CA ALA A 116 -52.45 4.75 -24.94
C ALA A 116 -51.44 5.42 -24.02
N ALA A 117 -50.29 5.90 -24.50
CA ALA A 117 -49.34 6.72 -23.79
C ALA A 117 -48.82 7.86 -24.69
N GLY A 118 -48.49 9.01 -24.09
CA GLY A 118 -47.92 10.17 -24.78
C GLY A 118 -46.39 10.07 -24.93
N ASP A 119 -45.85 10.86 -25.87
CA ASP A 119 -44.38 10.90 -26.11
C ASP A 119 -43.63 11.43 -24.89
N ILE A 120 -44.24 12.34 -24.13
CA ILE A 120 -43.68 12.89 -22.88
C ILE A 120 -43.48 11.78 -21.84
N GLU A 121 -44.44 10.86 -21.68
CA GLU A 121 -44.34 9.76 -20.72
C GLU A 121 -43.21 8.79 -21.08
N VAL A 122 -43.05 8.52 -22.40
CA VAL A 122 -41.93 7.68 -22.88
C VAL A 122 -40.58 8.38 -22.62
N ALA A 123 -40.52 9.70 -22.89
CA ALA A 123 -39.29 10.48 -22.63
C ALA A 123 -38.94 10.49 -21.12
N MET A 124 -39.95 10.70 -20.25
CA MET A 124 -39.73 10.63 -18.79
C MET A 124 -39.22 9.24 -18.34
N SER A 125 -39.83 8.17 -18.87
CA SER A 125 -39.37 6.79 -18.57
C SER A 125 -37.96 6.52 -19.11
N ALA A 126 -37.56 7.11 -20.24
CA ALA A 126 -36.20 7.02 -20.75
C ALA A 126 -35.20 7.73 -19.83
N THR A 127 -35.54 8.93 -19.32
CA THR A 127 -34.70 9.64 -18.35
C THR A 127 -34.54 8.86 -17.04
N GLU A 128 -35.60 8.15 -16.59
CA GLU A 128 -35.51 7.31 -15.39
C GLU A 128 -34.52 6.13 -15.61
N VAL A 129 -34.46 5.54 -16.82
CA VAL A 129 -33.45 4.54 -17.16
C VAL A 129 -32.04 5.12 -17.10
N GLU A 130 -31.81 6.33 -17.62
CA GLU A 130 -30.51 6.99 -17.57
C GLU A 130 -30.09 7.26 -16.12
N LYS A 131 -30.99 7.74 -15.28
CA LYS A 131 -30.76 7.96 -13.85
C LYS A 131 -30.39 6.65 -13.13
N ALA A 132 -31.14 5.58 -13.34
CA ALA A 132 -30.86 4.26 -12.76
C ALA A 132 -29.53 3.68 -13.27
N GLN A 133 -29.19 3.91 -14.56
CA GLN A 133 -27.88 3.53 -15.13
C GLN A 133 -26.73 4.28 -14.42
N GLY A 134 -26.91 5.58 -14.14
CA GLY A 134 -25.96 6.37 -13.38
C GLY A 134 -25.77 5.85 -11.96
N ALA A 135 -26.87 5.50 -11.27
CA ALA A 135 -26.84 4.92 -9.92
C ALA A 135 -26.07 3.57 -9.90
N LEU A 136 -26.32 2.70 -10.87
CA LEU A 136 -25.59 1.44 -10.99
C LEU A 136 -24.09 1.67 -11.27
N SER A 137 -23.76 2.64 -12.11
CA SER A 137 -22.36 2.99 -12.40
C SER A 137 -21.62 3.45 -11.16
N LEU A 138 -22.26 4.30 -10.34
CA LEU A 138 -21.73 4.75 -9.04
C LEU A 138 -21.50 3.58 -8.08
N ALA A 139 -22.50 2.69 -7.94
CA ALA A 139 -22.41 1.51 -7.07
C ALA A 139 -21.28 0.55 -7.52
N ASN A 140 -21.12 0.35 -8.82
CA ASN A 140 -20.02 -0.46 -9.37
C ASN A 140 -18.64 0.18 -9.14
N ALA A 141 -18.53 1.51 -9.24
CA ALA A 141 -17.30 2.22 -8.91
C ALA A 141 -16.93 2.02 -7.43
N GLN A 142 -17.90 2.12 -6.52
CA GLN A 142 -17.69 1.82 -5.10
C GLN A 142 -17.29 0.35 -4.87
N LEU A 143 -17.89 -0.59 -5.60
CA LEU A 143 -17.53 -2.00 -5.54
C LEU A 143 -16.10 -2.25 -6.01
N SER A 144 -15.58 -1.46 -6.95
CA SER A 144 -14.19 -1.58 -7.39
C SER A 144 -13.19 -1.23 -6.30
N TYR A 145 -13.54 -0.37 -5.35
CA TYR A 145 -12.68 0.00 -4.21
C TYR A 145 -12.46 -1.13 -3.21
N CYS A 146 -13.24 -2.20 -3.31
CA CYS A 146 -13.10 -3.40 -2.51
C CYS A 146 -11.80 -4.17 -2.77
N ARG A 147 -11.18 -3.93 -3.90
CA ARG A 147 -9.96 -4.60 -4.32
C ARG A 147 -8.87 -3.59 -4.54
N VAL A 148 -7.77 -3.79 -3.84
CA VAL A 148 -6.55 -3.01 -4.05
C VAL A 148 -5.69 -3.77 -5.03
N SER A 149 -5.52 -3.23 -6.23
CA SER A 149 -4.75 -3.84 -7.31
C SER A 149 -3.50 -3.04 -7.65
N ALA A 150 -2.48 -3.72 -8.19
CA ALA A 150 -1.23 -3.12 -8.60
C ALA A 150 -1.43 -2.25 -9.87
N PRO A 151 -1.12 -0.94 -9.86
CA PRO A 151 -1.24 -0.08 -11.04
C PRO A 151 -0.17 -0.37 -12.11
N PHE A 152 0.93 -0.96 -11.71
CA PHE A 152 2.04 -1.38 -12.58
C PHE A 152 2.66 -2.67 -12.04
N GLY A 153 3.42 -3.37 -12.87
CA GLY A 153 4.21 -4.52 -12.45
C GLY A 153 5.45 -4.09 -11.67
N GLY A 154 5.76 -4.84 -10.61
CA GLY A 154 6.87 -4.49 -9.74
C GLY A 154 7.00 -5.42 -8.55
N ARG A 155 7.57 -4.93 -7.48
CA ARG A 155 7.84 -5.69 -6.25
C ARG A 155 7.27 -4.96 -5.03
N VAL A 156 6.72 -5.74 -4.10
CA VAL A 156 6.21 -5.19 -2.83
C VAL A 156 7.40 -4.78 -1.96
N ALA A 157 7.56 -3.48 -1.71
CA ALA A 157 8.65 -2.92 -0.91
C ALA A 157 8.32 -2.91 0.58
N LYS A 158 7.05 -2.72 0.93
CA LYS A 158 6.58 -2.69 2.33
C LYS A 158 5.11 -3.06 2.42
N VAL A 159 4.71 -3.66 3.53
CA VAL A 159 3.30 -3.95 3.86
C VAL A 159 3.01 -3.34 5.23
N TYR A 160 1.94 -2.54 5.33
CA TYR A 160 1.58 -1.79 6.54
C TYR A 160 0.46 -2.45 7.34
N VAL A 161 -0.29 -3.35 6.74
CA VAL A 161 -1.51 -3.93 7.30
C VAL A 161 -1.41 -5.44 7.44
N LYS A 162 -2.32 -6.01 8.22
CA LYS A 162 -2.43 -7.45 8.44
C LYS A 162 -3.80 -7.96 7.94
N PRO A 163 -3.92 -9.25 7.59
CA PRO A 163 -5.22 -9.87 7.37
C PRO A 163 -6.15 -9.65 8.58
N TYR A 164 -7.43 -9.45 8.32
CA TYR A 164 -8.50 -9.19 9.29
C TYR A 164 -8.39 -7.85 10.04
N GLN A 165 -7.48 -6.98 9.65
CA GLN A 165 -7.38 -5.63 10.18
C GLN A 165 -8.46 -4.74 9.56
N THR A 166 -9.11 -3.91 10.39
CA THR A 166 -10.01 -2.85 9.92
C THR A 166 -9.19 -1.64 9.50
N VAL A 167 -9.50 -1.09 8.34
CA VAL A 167 -8.85 0.07 7.74
C VAL A 167 -9.89 1.12 7.38
N SER A 168 -9.46 2.38 7.37
CA SER A 168 -10.25 3.52 6.89
C SER A 168 -9.76 3.97 5.52
N ALA A 169 -10.60 4.73 4.81
CA ALA A 169 -10.18 5.38 3.56
C ALA A 169 -8.92 6.23 3.81
N GLY A 170 -7.92 6.11 2.94
CA GLY A 170 -6.61 6.75 3.08
C GLY A 170 -5.58 5.94 3.87
N THR A 171 -5.95 4.87 4.58
CA THR A 171 -4.98 4.03 5.30
C THR A 171 -4.02 3.38 4.31
N PRO A 172 -2.69 3.54 4.46
CA PRO A 172 -1.70 2.89 3.62
C PRO A 172 -1.75 1.37 3.82
N ILE A 173 -1.75 0.62 2.73
CA ILE A 173 -1.78 -0.85 2.72
C ILE A 173 -0.41 -1.41 2.42
N LEU A 174 0.23 -0.95 1.35
CA LEU A 174 1.55 -1.40 0.93
C LEU A 174 2.24 -0.39 0.02
N ASP A 175 3.57 -0.49 -0.07
CA ASP A 175 4.40 0.21 -1.04
C ASP A 175 4.78 -0.73 -2.17
N LEU A 176 4.63 -0.24 -3.39
CA LEU A 176 4.96 -0.93 -4.63
C LEU A 176 6.06 -0.17 -5.37
N VAL A 177 7.14 -0.86 -5.73
CA VAL A 177 8.24 -0.32 -6.54
C VAL A 177 8.31 -1.08 -7.87
N SER A 178 8.62 -0.36 -8.96
CA SER A 178 8.77 -1.01 -10.27
C SER A 178 10.06 -1.83 -10.36
N ASP A 179 9.98 -2.98 -11.04
CA ASP A 179 11.16 -3.81 -11.38
C ASP A 179 11.91 -3.29 -12.64
N GLY A 180 11.49 -2.15 -13.19
CA GLY A 180 12.07 -1.57 -14.41
C GLY A 180 13.39 -0.84 -14.19
N ALA A 181 13.75 0.00 -15.15
CA ALA A 181 14.96 0.82 -15.11
C ALA A 181 15.03 1.66 -13.83
N LEU A 182 16.20 1.72 -13.23
CA LEU A 182 16.48 2.56 -12.06
C LEU A 182 16.78 3.99 -12.50
N LYS A 183 16.38 4.94 -11.70
CA LYS A 183 16.80 6.35 -11.80
C LYS A 183 18.01 6.54 -10.93
N VAL A 184 19.04 7.16 -11.51
CA VAL A 184 20.23 7.56 -10.80
C VAL A 184 20.07 9.02 -10.36
N ARG A 185 20.21 9.27 -9.06
CA ARG A 185 20.28 10.61 -8.50
C ARG A 185 21.73 10.85 -8.05
N LEU A 186 22.35 11.85 -8.67
CA LEU A 186 23.72 12.26 -8.35
C LEU A 186 23.65 13.55 -7.54
N ASN A 187 24.40 13.58 -6.44
CA ASN A 187 24.65 14.83 -5.72
C ASN A 187 26.06 15.31 -6.09
N VAL A 188 26.12 16.30 -6.96
CA VAL A 188 27.39 16.79 -7.54
C VAL A 188 27.76 18.08 -6.85
N PRO A 189 28.98 18.21 -6.30
CA PRO A 189 29.50 19.46 -5.78
C PRO A 189 29.51 20.59 -6.85
N SER A 190 29.20 21.81 -6.45
CA SER A 190 29.07 22.96 -7.35
C SER A 190 30.33 23.23 -8.21
N ALA A 191 31.49 22.88 -7.69
CA ALA A 191 32.76 22.99 -8.41
C ALA A 191 32.86 22.09 -9.66
N LEU A 192 32.13 20.99 -9.71
CA LEU A 192 32.11 20.04 -10.82
C LEU A 192 30.95 20.30 -11.81
N LEU A 193 29.98 21.12 -11.42
CA LEU A 193 28.81 21.43 -12.26
C LEU A 193 29.18 22.04 -13.61
N ALA A 194 30.21 22.90 -13.66
CA ALA A 194 30.69 23.53 -14.88
C ALA A 194 31.25 22.54 -15.91
N LYS A 195 31.67 21.35 -15.47
CA LYS A 195 32.21 20.27 -16.31
C LYS A 195 31.17 19.30 -16.82
N LEU A 196 29.96 19.30 -16.22
CA LEU A 196 28.85 18.41 -16.61
C LEU A 196 28.07 19.04 -17.77
N LYS A 197 27.96 18.30 -18.86
CA LYS A 197 27.11 18.64 -20.00
C LYS A 197 25.97 17.61 -20.12
N GLN A 198 24.83 18.04 -20.63
CA GLN A 198 23.74 17.16 -20.95
C GLN A 198 24.20 16.07 -21.94
N GLY A 199 23.97 14.79 -21.61
CA GLY A 199 24.43 13.66 -22.42
C GLY A 199 25.84 13.16 -22.09
N ALA A 200 26.51 13.67 -21.05
CA ALA A 200 27.75 13.09 -20.57
C ALA A 200 27.56 11.67 -20.10
N ARG A 201 28.42 10.75 -20.50
CA ARG A 201 28.46 9.38 -19.98
C ARG A 201 29.14 9.42 -18.62
N ILE A 202 28.50 8.72 -17.65
CA ILE A 202 29.05 8.54 -16.30
C ILE A 202 29.17 7.03 -16.12
N ASP A 203 30.38 6.53 -15.95
CA ASP A 203 30.63 5.14 -15.56
C ASP A 203 30.50 5.05 -14.03
N ILE A 204 29.65 4.12 -13.56
CA ILE A 204 29.30 3.93 -12.15
C ILE A 204 29.85 2.56 -11.70
#